data_7914a9ab1a4492b4612a8e4f4085070e
#
_entry.id   7914a9ab1a4492b4612a8e4f4085070e
#
_cell.length_a   1.000
_cell.length_b   1.000
_cell.length_c   1.000
_cell.angle_alpha   90.00
_cell.angle_beta   90.00
_cell.angle_gamma   90.00
#
_symmetry.space_group_name_H-M   'P 1'
#
loop_
_entity.id
_entity.type
_entity.pdbx_description
1 polymer ?
#
loop_
_entity_poly.entity_id
_entity_poly.type
_entity_poly.pdbx_seq_one_letter_code
_entity_poly.pdbx_strand_id
1 'polypeptide(L)'
;MPEVVSTGEPLPDDVSALLRAWSDGDQRALARLTPIVYDELHRLAHYYMKREQAGHSLQTTALVNEAYMRLVDYKRMQWQNRAHFMAAAAQAMRRILVDQARRHNAKRGANAEHVLLDAEAVICVDRSEDFAALDDALNALAARAPRKAQVVELRFFGGLSVEETAEVLRVSPITVMREWKSAKAWLYRELAGPTANGQ
;
A
#
# COMPACT_ATOMS: atom_id res chain seq x y z
N MET A 1 -23.55 -36.83 12.17
CA MET A 1 -22.58 -35.85 12.63
C MET A 1 -21.68 -35.53 11.45
N PRO A 2 -21.84 -34.39 10.75
CA PRO A 2 -20.88 -33.99 9.73
C PRO A 2 -19.69 -33.33 10.39
N GLU A 3 -18.50 -33.82 10.05
CA GLU A 3 -17.20 -33.24 10.41
C GLU A 3 -17.09 -31.82 9.90
N VAL A 4 -16.86 -30.88 10.81
CA VAL A 4 -16.51 -29.50 10.50
C VAL A 4 -15.07 -29.53 9.98
N VAL A 5 -14.92 -29.45 8.66
CA VAL A 5 -13.62 -29.17 8.04
C VAL A 5 -13.23 -27.76 8.45
N SER A 6 -12.36 -27.68 9.46
CA SER A 6 -11.68 -26.44 9.83
C SER A 6 -10.80 -26.02 8.65
N THR A 7 -11.27 -25.08 7.85
CA THR A 7 -10.43 -24.32 6.92
C THR A 7 -9.53 -23.42 7.79
N GLY A 8 -8.43 -23.99 8.28
CA GLY A 8 -7.40 -23.24 8.96
C GLY A 8 -6.84 -22.20 8.01
N GLU A 9 -6.97 -20.92 8.37
CA GLU A 9 -6.20 -19.87 7.72
C GLU A 9 -4.71 -20.27 7.75
N PRO A 10 -4.00 -20.20 6.62
CA PRO A 10 -2.57 -20.54 6.62
C PRO A 10 -1.84 -19.61 7.57
N LEU A 11 -1.08 -20.21 8.51
CA LEU A 11 -0.25 -19.48 9.47
C LEU A 11 0.76 -18.59 8.71
N PRO A 12 1.18 -17.43 9.28
CA PRO A 12 2.15 -16.52 8.65
C PRO A 12 3.44 -17.19 8.17
N ASP A 13 3.87 -18.26 8.85
CA ASP A 13 5.05 -19.06 8.49
C ASP A 13 4.88 -19.81 7.16
N ASP A 14 3.67 -20.25 6.81
CA ASP A 14 3.38 -20.93 5.56
C ASP A 14 3.59 -20.01 4.35
N VAL A 15 3.19 -18.74 4.44
CA VAL A 15 3.35 -17.76 3.34
C VAL A 15 4.82 -17.47 3.08
N SER A 16 5.63 -17.31 4.12
CA SER A 16 7.08 -17.07 3.95
C SER A 16 7.82 -18.28 3.38
N ALA A 17 7.41 -19.49 3.75
CA ALA A 17 7.95 -20.72 3.18
C ALA A 17 7.59 -20.88 1.70
N LEU A 18 6.34 -20.60 1.35
CA LEU A 18 5.85 -20.62 -0.04
C LEU A 18 6.55 -19.57 -0.91
N LEU A 19 6.78 -18.36 -0.38
CA LEU A 19 7.50 -17.30 -1.08
C LEU A 19 8.95 -17.71 -1.40
N ARG A 20 9.64 -18.33 -0.45
CA ARG A 20 11.00 -18.85 -0.66
C ARG A 20 11.01 -19.96 -1.69
N ALA A 21 10.14 -20.96 -1.57
CA ALA A 21 10.02 -22.05 -2.53
C ALA A 21 9.73 -21.54 -3.96
N TRP A 22 8.87 -20.54 -4.09
CA TRP A 22 8.63 -19.90 -5.38
C TRP A 22 9.86 -19.16 -5.91
N SER A 23 10.62 -18.47 -5.05
CA SER A 23 11.89 -17.82 -5.43
C SER A 23 12.93 -18.85 -5.94
N ASP A 24 12.88 -20.07 -5.40
CA ASP A 24 13.73 -21.19 -5.81
C ASP A 24 13.20 -21.93 -7.06
N GLY A 25 12.08 -21.45 -7.63
CA GLY A 25 11.53 -21.96 -8.91
C GLY A 25 10.36 -22.93 -8.76
N ASP A 26 9.86 -23.20 -7.56
CA ASP A 26 8.70 -24.08 -7.36
C ASP A 26 7.39 -23.41 -7.82
N GLN A 27 6.89 -23.83 -8.97
CA GLN A 27 5.63 -23.35 -9.55
C GLN A 27 4.40 -23.80 -8.74
N ARG A 28 4.49 -24.88 -7.97
CA ARG A 28 3.39 -25.32 -7.09
C ARG A 28 3.25 -24.37 -5.89
N ALA A 29 4.36 -23.84 -5.39
CA ALA A 29 4.36 -22.80 -4.36
C ALA A 29 3.64 -21.54 -4.85
N LEU A 30 3.88 -21.09 -6.08
CA LEU A 30 3.16 -19.95 -6.67
C LEU A 30 1.64 -20.22 -6.76
N ALA A 31 1.24 -21.41 -7.20
CA ALA A 31 -0.19 -21.76 -7.29
C ALA A 31 -0.89 -21.70 -5.93
N ARG A 32 -0.19 -22.07 -4.84
CA ARG A 32 -0.71 -21.98 -3.47
C ARG A 32 -0.69 -20.54 -2.92
N LEU A 33 0.29 -19.74 -3.31
CA LEU A 33 0.39 -18.33 -2.91
C LEU A 33 -0.66 -17.46 -3.57
N THR A 34 -1.00 -17.73 -4.83
CA THR A 34 -1.88 -16.91 -5.65
C THR A 34 -3.18 -16.51 -4.92
N PRO A 35 -4.00 -17.42 -4.37
CA PRO A 35 -5.22 -17.04 -3.68
C PRO A 35 -4.96 -16.16 -2.45
N ILE A 36 -3.93 -16.47 -1.66
CA ILE A 36 -3.59 -15.72 -0.43
C ILE A 36 -3.18 -14.29 -0.76
N VAL A 37 -2.28 -14.15 -1.74
CA VAL A 37 -1.78 -12.85 -2.20
C VAL A 37 -2.90 -12.04 -2.85
N TYR A 38 -3.75 -12.70 -3.64
CA TYR A 38 -4.87 -12.04 -4.31
C TYR A 38 -5.86 -11.46 -3.29
N ASP A 39 -6.17 -12.20 -2.23
CA ASP A 39 -7.06 -11.74 -1.16
C ASP A 39 -6.46 -10.56 -0.38
N GLU A 40 -5.15 -10.58 -0.11
CA GLU A 40 -4.47 -9.45 0.54
C GLU A 40 -4.45 -8.20 -0.33
N LEU A 41 -4.10 -8.35 -1.62
CA LEU A 41 -4.14 -7.25 -2.59
C LEU A 41 -5.57 -6.72 -2.78
N HIS A 42 -6.58 -7.59 -2.75
CA HIS A 42 -7.98 -7.20 -2.87
C HIS A 42 -8.43 -6.38 -1.65
N ARG A 43 -8.04 -6.78 -0.44
CA ARG A 43 -8.32 -6.00 0.78
C ARG A 43 -7.70 -4.60 0.72
N LEU A 44 -6.44 -4.51 0.27
CA LEU A 44 -5.76 -3.23 0.08
C LEU A 44 -6.44 -2.37 -0.97
N ALA A 45 -6.72 -2.93 -2.14
CA ALA A 45 -7.39 -2.21 -3.22
C ALA A 45 -8.78 -1.72 -2.79
N HIS A 46 -9.55 -2.57 -2.09
CA HIS A 46 -10.84 -2.18 -1.54
C HIS A 46 -10.73 -1.02 -0.53
N TYR A 47 -9.71 -1.04 0.32
CA TYR A 47 -9.45 0.06 1.26
C TYR A 47 -9.25 1.40 0.54
N TYR A 48 -8.47 1.42 -0.56
CA TYR A 48 -8.24 2.65 -1.33
C TYR A 48 -9.47 3.09 -2.12
N MET A 49 -10.28 2.14 -2.58
CA MET A 49 -11.47 2.42 -3.40
C MET A 49 -12.74 2.62 -2.58
N LYS A 50 -12.71 2.46 -1.25
CA LYS A 50 -13.91 2.44 -0.38
C LYS A 50 -14.72 3.74 -0.43
N ARG A 51 -14.12 4.87 -0.78
CA ARG A 51 -14.76 6.19 -0.82
C ARG A 51 -15.13 6.67 -2.23
N GLU A 52 -14.84 5.87 -3.23
CA GLU A 52 -15.27 6.18 -4.59
C GLU A 52 -16.71 5.69 -4.84
N GLN A 53 -17.46 6.40 -5.68
CA GLN A 53 -18.89 6.17 -5.91
C GLN A 53 -19.20 4.78 -6.53
N ALA A 54 -20.46 4.33 -6.39
CA ALA A 54 -20.94 3.04 -6.89
C ALA A 54 -20.59 2.79 -8.37
N GLY A 55 -19.88 1.69 -8.65
CA GLY A 55 -19.38 1.30 -9.97
C GLY A 55 -17.92 0.83 -9.94
N HIS A 56 -17.22 1.00 -8.83
CA HIS A 56 -15.77 0.78 -8.72
C HIS A 56 -15.31 -0.67 -8.44
N SER A 57 -16.20 -1.65 -8.28
CA SER A 57 -15.79 -3.05 -8.10
C SER A 57 -14.93 -3.55 -9.27
N LEU A 58 -15.22 -3.12 -10.49
CA LEU A 58 -14.42 -3.44 -11.67
C LEU A 58 -13.05 -2.80 -11.63
N GLN A 59 -12.95 -1.57 -11.09
CA GLN A 59 -11.68 -0.87 -10.92
C GLN A 59 -10.82 -1.51 -9.82
N THR A 60 -11.42 -1.95 -8.72
CA THR A 60 -10.73 -2.69 -7.65
C THR A 60 -10.09 -3.96 -8.21
N THR A 61 -10.83 -4.77 -8.95
CA THR A 61 -10.32 -5.99 -9.59
C THR A 61 -9.21 -5.69 -10.59
N ALA A 62 -9.35 -4.63 -11.39
CA ALA A 62 -8.31 -4.21 -12.34
C ALA A 62 -7.01 -3.80 -11.62
N LEU A 63 -7.12 -3.04 -10.53
CA LEU A 63 -5.98 -2.66 -9.68
C LEU A 63 -5.26 -3.87 -9.10
N VAL A 64 -6.03 -4.83 -8.57
CA VAL A 64 -5.48 -6.09 -8.01
C VAL A 64 -4.75 -6.88 -9.09
N ASN A 65 -5.37 -7.06 -10.25
CA ASN A 65 -4.77 -7.81 -11.37
C ASN A 65 -3.47 -7.14 -11.84
N GLU A 66 -3.45 -5.82 -11.99
CA GLU A 66 -2.25 -5.09 -12.42
C GLU A 66 -1.12 -5.20 -11.38
N ALA A 67 -1.45 -5.08 -10.08
CA ALA A 67 -0.47 -5.26 -9.01
C ALA A 67 0.07 -6.69 -8.97
N TYR A 68 -0.82 -7.69 -9.07
CA TYR A 68 -0.44 -9.09 -9.12
C TYR A 68 0.49 -9.41 -10.29
N MET A 69 0.15 -8.96 -11.49
CA MET A 69 0.99 -9.16 -12.68
C MET A 69 2.38 -8.55 -12.51
N ARG A 70 2.46 -7.32 -11.97
CA ARG A 70 3.75 -6.68 -11.67
C ARG A 70 4.56 -7.50 -10.67
N LEU A 71 3.94 -8.06 -9.62
CA LEU A 71 4.63 -8.86 -8.61
C LEU A 71 5.12 -10.21 -9.16
N VAL A 72 4.35 -10.85 -10.03
CA VAL A 72 4.73 -12.12 -10.66
C VAL A 72 5.83 -11.92 -11.70
N ASP A 73 5.85 -10.79 -12.41
CA ASP A 73 6.92 -10.45 -13.37
C ASP A 73 8.27 -10.18 -12.71
N TYR A 74 8.31 -9.93 -11.40
CA TYR A 74 9.55 -9.89 -10.61
C TYR A 74 10.23 -11.28 -10.46
N LYS A 75 10.28 -12.08 -11.52
CA LYS A 75 10.84 -13.45 -11.58
C LYS A 75 12.28 -13.60 -11.06
N ARG A 76 12.99 -12.50 -10.82
CA ARG A 76 14.36 -12.48 -10.28
C ARG A 76 14.46 -12.02 -8.83
N MET A 77 13.32 -11.72 -8.19
CA MET A 77 13.33 -11.24 -6.82
C MET A 77 13.33 -12.42 -5.86
N GLN A 78 14.35 -12.49 -5.01
CA GLN A 78 14.38 -13.48 -3.92
C GLN A 78 13.51 -12.97 -2.77
N TRP A 79 12.33 -13.55 -2.63
CA TRP A 79 11.41 -13.24 -1.55
C TRP A 79 11.93 -13.84 -0.24
N GLN A 80 12.30 -12.99 0.71
CA GLN A 80 12.81 -13.43 2.01
C GLN A 80 11.70 -13.90 2.94
N ASN A 81 10.61 -13.12 3.01
CA ASN A 81 9.46 -13.36 3.86
C ASN A 81 8.23 -12.58 3.37
N ARG A 82 7.08 -12.74 4.07
CA ARG A 82 5.83 -12.06 3.77
C ARG A 82 5.98 -10.52 3.82
N ALA A 83 6.69 -9.99 4.83
CA ALA A 83 6.85 -8.55 4.98
C ALA A 83 7.63 -7.93 3.81
N HIS A 84 8.67 -8.61 3.30
CA HIS A 84 9.41 -8.18 2.11
C HIS A 84 8.52 -8.21 0.85
N PHE A 85 7.70 -9.24 0.68
CA PHE A 85 6.73 -9.32 -0.42
C PHE A 85 5.70 -8.18 -0.35
N MET A 86 5.12 -7.93 0.82
CA MET A 86 4.15 -6.85 1.02
C MET A 86 4.76 -5.45 0.82
N ALA A 87 6.04 -5.27 1.13
CA ALA A 87 6.75 -4.03 0.80
C ALA A 87 6.82 -3.79 -0.72
N ALA A 88 7.10 -4.82 -1.51
CA ALA A 88 7.07 -4.71 -2.97
C ALA A 88 5.63 -4.48 -3.49
N ALA A 89 4.63 -5.12 -2.88
CA ALA A 89 3.22 -4.89 -3.19
C ALA A 89 2.81 -3.43 -2.92
N ALA A 90 3.27 -2.84 -1.80
CA ALA A 90 3.05 -1.44 -1.48
C ALA A 90 3.56 -0.50 -2.59
N GLN A 91 4.78 -0.74 -3.06
CA GLN A 91 5.36 0.04 -4.15
C GLN A 91 4.60 -0.12 -5.47
N ALA A 92 4.20 -1.35 -5.80
CA ALA A 92 3.42 -1.62 -6.99
C ALA A 92 2.06 -0.90 -6.93
N MET A 93 1.33 -1.02 -5.81
CA MET A 93 0.05 -0.36 -5.59
C MET A 93 0.18 1.17 -5.68
N ARG A 94 1.16 1.76 -4.99
CA ARG A 94 1.42 3.20 -5.06
C ARG A 94 1.57 3.65 -6.51
N ARG A 95 2.45 3.01 -7.28
CA ARG A 95 2.70 3.37 -8.69
C ARG A 95 1.43 3.30 -9.54
N ILE A 96 0.64 2.24 -9.39
CA ILE A 96 -0.60 2.06 -10.17
C ILE A 96 -1.60 3.17 -9.83
N LEU A 97 -1.84 3.43 -8.54
CA LEU A 97 -2.78 4.45 -8.08
C LEU A 97 -2.37 5.85 -8.55
N VAL A 98 -1.09 6.17 -8.44
CA VAL A 98 -0.55 7.46 -8.91
C VAL A 98 -0.66 7.60 -10.43
N ASP A 99 -0.33 6.55 -11.19
CA ASP A 99 -0.46 6.56 -12.65
C ASP A 99 -1.92 6.73 -13.09
N GLN A 100 -2.86 6.12 -12.36
CA GLN A 100 -4.29 6.30 -12.61
C GLN A 100 -4.73 7.73 -12.28
N ALA A 101 -4.34 8.26 -11.12
CA ALA A 101 -4.64 9.62 -10.71
C ALA A 101 -4.14 10.65 -11.73
N ARG A 102 -2.88 10.54 -12.14
CA ARG A 102 -2.28 11.45 -13.13
C ARG A 102 -2.99 11.38 -14.48
N ARG A 103 -3.38 10.19 -14.95
CA ARG A 103 -4.17 10.03 -16.18
C ARG A 103 -5.57 10.64 -16.07
N HIS A 104 -6.20 10.53 -14.90
CA HIS A 104 -7.52 11.10 -14.63
C HIS A 104 -7.46 12.63 -14.59
N ASN A 105 -6.49 13.19 -13.87
CA ASN A 105 -6.27 14.64 -13.76
C ASN A 105 -5.95 15.28 -15.12
N ALA A 106 -5.17 14.60 -15.95
CA ALA A 106 -4.87 15.07 -17.32
C ALA A 106 -6.11 15.17 -18.22
N LYS A 107 -7.13 14.34 -17.98
CA LYS A 107 -8.39 14.35 -18.75
C LYS A 107 -9.38 15.43 -18.29
N ARG A 108 -9.34 15.81 -17.01
CA ARG A 108 -10.32 16.74 -16.39
C ARG A 108 -9.89 18.21 -16.38
N GLY A 109 -8.61 18.51 -16.61
CA GLY A 109 -8.08 19.86 -16.39
C GLY A 109 -7.89 20.15 -14.90
N ALA A 110 -6.95 21.03 -14.57
CA ALA A 110 -6.42 21.25 -13.22
C ALA A 110 -7.43 21.96 -12.27
N ASN A 111 -8.46 21.27 -11.83
CA ASN A 111 -9.24 21.66 -10.65
C ASN A 111 -9.03 20.60 -9.56
N ALA A 112 -7.86 20.63 -8.94
CA ALA A 112 -7.55 19.82 -7.77
C ALA A 112 -8.20 20.45 -6.54
N GLU A 113 -9.31 19.89 -6.09
CA GLU A 113 -9.84 20.13 -4.75
C GLU A 113 -9.10 19.26 -3.73
N HIS A 114 -8.82 19.84 -2.57
CA HIS A 114 -7.88 19.42 -1.56
C HIS A 114 -8.13 18.04 -0.92
N VAL A 115 -7.03 17.33 -0.67
CA VAL A 115 -6.97 16.16 0.22
C VAL A 115 -7.30 16.57 1.65
N LEU A 116 -8.38 16.03 2.21
CA LEU A 116 -8.69 16.19 3.63
C LEU A 116 -8.02 15.05 4.41
N LEU A 117 -7.02 15.42 5.20
CA LEU A 117 -6.38 14.52 6.16
C LEU A 117 -7.02 14.75 7.53
N ASP A 118 -7.68 13.74 8.08
CA ASP A 118 -8.15 13.79 9.45
C ASP A 118 -6.97 13.69 10.42
N ALA A 119 -6.85 14.64 11.35
CA ALA A 119 -5.71 14.76 12.26
C ALA A 119 -5.57 13.59 13.26
N GLU A 120 -6.66 12.89 13.55
CA GLU A 120 -6.69 11.79 14.54
C GLU A 120 -6.63 10.40 13.91
N ALA A 121 -7.00 10.24 12.68
CA ALA A 121 -7.05 8.95 12.01
C ALA A 121 -6.17 8.93 10.76
N VAL A 122 -5.92 7.81 10.26
CA VAL A 122 -5.48 7.38 8.95
C VAL A 122 -5.36 8.52 7.91
N ILE A 123 -4.29 8.53 7.14
CA ILE A 123 -4.20 9.30 5.89
C ILE A 123 -5.41 8.90 5.05
N CYS A 124 -6.37 9.80 4.92
CA CYS A 124 -7.56 9.58 4.10
C CYS A 124 -7.35 10.23 2.75
N VAL A 125 -7.26 9.43 1.71
CA VAL A 125 -7.35 9.88 0.33
C VAL A 125 -8.81 9.73 -0.06
N ASP A 126 -9.53 10.84 -0.16
CA ASP A 126 -10.98 10.82 -0.38
C ASP A 126 -11.35 10.57 -1.85
N ARG A 127 -10.44 10.86 -2.76
CA ARG A 127 -10.63 10.66 -4.20
C ARG A 127 -9.37 10.04 -4.82
N SER A 128 -9.54 9.24 -5.85
CA SER A 128 -8.41 8.69 -6.62
C SER A 128 -7.49 9.77 -7.20
N GLU A 129 -8.01 10.95 -7.44
CA GLU A 129 -7.27 12.11 -7.95
C GLU A 129 -6.20 12.61 -6.96
N ASP A 130 -6.43 12.42 -5.68
CA ASP A 130 -5.57 12.90 -4.60
C ASP A 130 -4.28 12.08 -4.45
N PHE A 131 -4.21 10.88 -5.03
CA PHE A 131 -2.99 10.07 -5.00
C PHE A 131 -1.80 10.75 -5.66
N ALA A 132 -2.01 11.60 -6.66
CA ALA A 132 -0.93 12.35 -7.29
C ALA A 132 -0.32 13.38 -6.33
N ALA A 133 -1.16 14.15 -5.63
CA ALA A 133 -0.70 15.12 -4.63
C ALA A 133 0.00 14.43 -3.45
N LEU A 134 -0.53 13.29 -2.99
CA LEU A 134 0.10 12.48 -1.95
C LEU A 134 1.47 11.95 -2.42
N ASP A 135 1.59 11.52 -3.68
CA ASP A 135 2.86 11.05 -4.24
C ASP A 135 3.91 12.17 -4.27
N ASP A 136 3.54 13.36 -4.71
CA ASP A 136 4.43 14.52 -4.76
C ASP A 136 4.88 14.92 -3.34
N ALA A 137 3.97 14.93 -2.37
CA ALA A 137 4.29 15.17 -0.96
C ALA A 137 5.21 14.08 -0.39
N LEU A 138 4.96 12.81 -0.70
CA LEU A 138 5.83 11.70 -0.27
C LEU A 138 7.22 11.78 -0.88
N ASN A 139 7.35 12.19 -2.13
CA ASN A 139 8.64 12.40 -2.78
C ASN A 139 9.41 13.56 -2.12
N ALA A 140 8.73 14.66 -1.76
CA ALA A 140 9.31 15.75 -0.98
C ALA A 140 9.74 15.30 0.43
N LEU A 141 8.92 14.47 1.10
CA LEU A 141 9.28 13.86 2.38
C LEU A 141 10.49 12.92 2.25
N ALA A 142 10.54 12.11 1.19
CA ALA A 142 11.65 11.18 0.95
C ALA A 142 13.00 11.90 0.75
N ALA A 143 12.99 13.06 0.10
CA ALA A 143 14.18 13.89 -0.06
C ALA A 143 14.74 14.42 1.27
N ARG A 144 13.87 14.64 2.29
CA ARG A 144 14.24 15.19 3.60
C ARG A 144 14.41 14.13 4.68
N ALA A 145 13.59 13.10 4.65
CA ALA A 145 13.50 12.07 5.67
C ALA A 145 13.08 10.73 5.04
N PRO A 146 13.99 10.05 4.32
CA PRO A 146 13.66 8.87 3.49
C PRO A 146 13.00 7.76 4.31
N ARG A 147 13.45 7.50 5.54
CA ARG A 147 12.85 6.46 6.38
C ARG A 147 11.40 6.77 6.78
N LYS A 148 11.05 8.05 7.01
CA LYS A 148 9.65 8.43 7.28
C LYS A 148 8.76 8.19 6.07
N ALA A 149 9.24 8.49 4.87
CA ALA A 149 8.52 8.20 3.64
C ALA A 149 8.32 6.69 3.44
N GLN A 150 9.35 5.87 3.72
CA GLN A 150 9.25 4.41 3.70
C GLN A 150 8.22 3.89 4.71
N VAL A 151 8.19 4.41 5.93
CA VAL A 151 7.17 4.05 6.92
C VAL A 151 5.76 4.32 6.39
N VAL A 152 5.56 5.47 5.73
CA VAL A 152 4.24 5.79 5.13
C VAL A 152 3.93 4.81 3.99
N GLU A 153 4.88 4.56 3.11
CA GLU A 153 4.70 3.64 1.98
C GLU A 153 4.29 2.24 2.44
N LEU A 154 4.99 1.68 3.41
CA LEU A 154 4.73 0.33 3.92
C LEU A 154 3.39 0.26 4.66
N ARG A 155 3.08 1.24 5.50
CA ARG A 155 1.87 1.23 6.30
C ARG A 155 0.62 1.63 5.53
N PHE A 156 0.73 2.67 4.70
CA PHE A 156 -0.41 3.19 3.94
C PHE A 156 -0.66 2.34 2.69
N PHE A 157 0.34 2.20 1.81
CA PHE A 157 0.17 1.46 0.56
C PHE A 157 0.35 -0.06 0.70
N GLY A 158 1.07 -0.53 1.71
CA GLY A 158 1.31 -1.95 1.94
C GLY A 158 0.39 -2.58 2.97
N GLY A 159 -0.32 -1.75 3.77
CA GLY A 159 -1.17 -2.25 4.85
C GLY A 159 -0.41 -2.98 5.96
N LEU A 160 0.93 -2.82 6.05
CA LEU A 160 1.74 -3.49 7.05
C LEU A 160 1.42 -2.98 8.46
N SER A 161 1.47 -3.88 9.42
CA SER A 161 1.42 -3.53 10.84
C SER A 161 2.68 -2.75 11.28
N VAL A 162 2.68 -2.24 12.51
CA VAL A 162 3.86 -1.59 13.10
C VAL A 162 5.03 -2.58 13.17
N GLU A 163 4.75 -3.80 13.59
CA GLU A 163 5.71 -4.89 13.77
C GLU A 163 6.32 -5.32 12.44
N GLU A 164 5.49 -5.58 11.43
CA GLU A 164 5.94 -5.93 10.07
C GLU A 164 6.77 -4.81 9.43
N THR A 165 6.35 -3.55 9.62
CA THR A 165 7.11 -2.38 9.15
C THR A 165 8.47 -2.27 9.85
N ALA A 166 8.50 -2.54 11.15
CA ALA A 166 9.74 -2.56 11.95
C ALA A 166 10.71 -3.64 11.46
N GLU A 167 10.19 -4.82 11.12
CA GLU A 167 10.97 -5.93 10.53
C GLU A 167 11.58 -5.54 9.19
N VAL A 168 10.77 -5.01 8.26
CA VAL A 168 11.23 -4.58 6.92
C VAL A 168 12.32 -3.52 7.02
N LEU A 169 12.12 -2.52 7.88
CA LEU A 169 13.03 -1.39 8.03
C LEU A 169 14.19 -1.65 9.00
N ARG A 170 14.18 -2.81 9.69
CA ARG A 170 15.16 -3.19 10.71
C ARG A 170 15.32 -2.13 11.81
N VAL A 171 14.18 -1.66 12.31
CA VAL A 171 14.07 -0.69 13.41
C VAL A 171 13.13 -1.20 14.50
N SER A 172 13.08 -0.50 15.66
CA SER A 172 12.11 -0.88 16.69
C SER A 172 10.68 -0.45 16.34
N PRO A 173 9.64 -1.16 16.83
CA PRO A 173 8.24 -0.75 16.69
C PRO A 173 7.96 0.67 17.20
N ILE A 174 8.61 1.08 18.29
CA ILE A 174 8.52 2.44 18.85
C ILE A 174 9.03 3.48 17.83
N THR A 175 10.11 3.17 17.12
CA THR A 175 10.64 4.02 16.06
C THR A 175 9.63 4.18 14.94
N VAL A 176 9.00 3.08 14.50
CA VAL A 176 7.95 3.12 13.47
C VAL A 176 6.78 4.00 13.90
N MET A 177 6.27 3.82 15.11
CA MET A 177 5.16 4.63 15.64
C MET A 177 5.49 6.12 15.68
N ARG A 178 6.68 6.48 16.15
CA ARG A 178 7.14 7.87 16.21
C ARG A 178 7.29 8.48 14.82
N GLU A 179 7.89 7.75 13.89
CA GLU A 179 8.08 8.20 12.51
C GLU A 179 6.77 8.29 11.75
N TRP A 180 5.87 7.35 11.95
CA TRP A 180 4.51 7.40 11.41
C TRP A 180 3.75 8.65 11.86
N LYS A 181 3.75 8.93 13.18
CA LYS A 181 3.11 10.15 13.74
C LYS A 181 3.71 11.42 13.14
N SER A 182 5.04 11.50 13.09
CA SER A 182 5.76 12.65 12.53
C SER A 182 5.52 12.82 11.03
N ALA A 183 5.52 11.72 10.26
CA ALA A 183 5.27 11.74 8.83
C ALA A 183 3.84 12.21 8.51
N LYS A 184 2.83 11.70 9.23
CA LYS A 184 1.45 12.14 9.07
C LYS A 184 1.28 13.64 9.32
N ALA A 185 1.85 14.16 10.41
CA ALA A 185 1.78 15.58 10.73
C ALA A 185 2.46 16.46 9.68
N TRP A 186 3.55 15.96 9.07
CA TRP A 186 4.22 16.67 7.99
C TRP A 186 3.42 16.65 6.69
N LEU A 187 2.92 15.48 6.29
CA LEU A 187 2.08 15.31 5.10
C LEU A 187 0.80 16.15 5.19
N TYR A 188 0.18 16.20 6.36
CA TYR A 188 -1.00 17.04 6.60
C TYR A 188 -0.71 18.51 6.27
N ARG A 189 0.39 19.05 6.75
CA ARG A 189 0.78 20.45 6.48
C ARG A 189 1.12 20.69 5.02
N GLU A 190 1.80 19.75 4.38
CA GLU A 190 2.19 19.85 2.97
C GLU A 190 0.98 19.83 2.04
N LEU A 191 0.03 18.94 2.30
CA LEU A 191 -1.19 18.76 1.50
C LEU A 191 -2.26 19.84 1.79
N ALA A 192 -2.30 20.38 3.01
CA ALA A 192 -3.20 21.51 3.33
C ALA A 192 -2.81 22.82 2.61
N GLY A 193 -1.62 22.87 2.00
CA GLY A 193 -1.08 24.06 1.39
C GLY A 193 -0.66 25.12 2.43
N PRO A 194 -0.07 26.24 2.02
CA PRO A 194 0.18 27.35 2.89
C PRO A 194 -1.20 27.90 3.33
N THR A 195 -1.58 27.64 4.59
CA THR A 195 -2.70 28.35 5.19
C THR A 195 -2.47 29.82 4.94
N ALA A 196 -3.43 30.48 4.29
CA ALA A 196 -3.49 31.93 4.19
C ALA A 196 -3.63 32.52 5.61
N ASN A 197 -2.57 32.48 6.39
CA ASN A 197 -2.42 33.23 7.62
C ASN A 197 -1.72 34.55 7.27
N GLY A 198 -2.52 35.55 6.98
CA GLY A 198 -2.03 36.88 6.75
C GLY A 198 -3.12 37.85 6.32
N GLN A 199 -4.10 38.08 7.15
CA GLN A 199 -4.73 39.38 7.30
C GLN A 199 -5.31 39.52 8.70
#